data_a09d279b36fc6cf11f3b5fbf3302ef4f
#
_entry.id   a09d279b36fc6cf11f3b5fbf3302ef4f
#
_cell.length_a   1.000
_cell.length_b   1.000
_cell.length_c   1.000
_cell.angle_alpha   90.00
_cell.angle_beta   90.00
_cell.angle_gamma   90.00
#
_symmetry.space_group_name_H-M   'P 1'
#
loop_
_entity.id
_entity.type
_entity.pdbx_description
1 polymer ?
#
loop_
_entity_poly.entity_id
_entity_poly.type
_entity_poly.pdbx_seq_one_letter_code
_entity_poly.pdbx_strand_id
1 'polypeptide(L)'
;MRVREYNEADLDALVAMHRAQGFDYALPDLADPIFVSKLVLEDGDSGGAGNGASKIVMASLARLTCEMYLLVDPKAGTPRERYARLLELQRAGAADLRARGLDDAHAWLPPPIAKRFGRRLEGLGWIRDDAWTPYCKRLR
;
A
#
# COMPACT_ATOMS: atom_id res chain seq x y z
N MET A 1 0.96 -29.08 -1.66
CA MET A 1 0.96 -27.61 -1.71
C MET A 1 0.86 -27.11 -3.14
N ARG A 2 -0.03 -26.16 -3.42
CA ARG A 2 -0.21 -25.56 -4.75
C ARG A 2 -0.46 -24.05 -4.60
N VAL A 3 0.26 -23.23 -5.36
CA VAL A 3 -0.02 -21.79 -5.49
C VAL A 3 -0.89 -21.58 -6.74
N ARG A 4 -1.95 -20.79 -6.61
CA ARG A 4 -2.81 -20.37 -7.73
C ARG A 4 -3.31 -18.94 -7.53
N GLU A 5 -3.88 -18.39 -8.58
CA GLU A 5 -4.61 -17.13 -8.48
C GLU A 5 -5.83 -17.26 -7.57
N TYR A 6 -6.11 -16.17 -6.86
CA TYR A 6 -7.34 -15.99 -6.09
C TYR A 6 -8.56 -15.93 -7.02
N ASN A 7 -9.67 -16.43 -6.53
CA ASN A 7 -10.99 -16.21 -7.12
C ASN A 7 -12.00 -15.83 -6.02
N GLU A 8 -13.16 -15.33 -6.40
CA GLU A 8 -14.16 -14.82 -5.45
C GLU A 8 -14.66 -15.86 -4.43
N ALA A 9 -14.67 -17.14 -4.80
CA ALA A 9 -15.05 -18.22 -3.87
C ALA A 9 -14.06 -18.40 -2.70
N ASP A 10 -12.85 -17.82 -2.81
CA ASP A 10 -11.83 -17.87 -1.77
C ASP A 10 -12.04 -16.81 -0.68
N LEU A 11 -12.90 -15.81 -0.91
CA LEU A 11 -13.04 -14.63 -0.06
C LEU A 11 -13.34 -15.00 1.39
N ASP A 12 -14.25 -15.93 1.64
CA ASP A 12 -14.62 -16.34 2.98
C ASP A 12 -13.44 -16.93 3.76
N ALA A 13 -12.58 -17.69 3.08
CA ALA A 13 -11.36 -18.24 3.69
C ALA A 13 -10.36 -17.12 4.05
N LEU A 14 -10.21 -16.12 3.18
CA LEU A 14 -9.34 -14.98 3.45
C LEU A 14 -9.87 -14.12 4.60
N VAL A 15 -11.17 -13.87 4.65
CA VAL A 15 -11.83 -13.16 5.76
C VAL A 15 -11.62 -13.90 7.08
N ALA A 16 -11.78 -15.22 7.08
CA ALA A 16 -11.55 -16.03 8.28
C ALA A 16 -10.10 -15.97 8.75
N MET A 17 -9.12 -16.05 7.81
CA MET A 17 -7.70 -15.91 8.12
C MET A 17 -7.37 -14.52 8.67
N HIS A 18 -7.87 -13.46 8.05
CA HIS A 18 -7.67 -12.09 8.49
C HIS A 18 -8.17 -11.88 9.93
N ARG A 19 -9.36 -12.37 10.25
CA ARG A 19 -9.91 -12.35 11.63
C ARG A 19 -9.05 -13.13 12.61
N ALA A 20 -8.58 -14.32 12.21
CA ALA A 20 -7.74 -15.16 13.06
C ALA A 20 -6.36 -14.53 13.37
N GLN A 21 -5.84 -13.68 12.47
CA GLN A 21 -4.60 -12.93 12.68
C GLN A 21 -4.78 -11.77 13.66
N GLY A 22 -6.01 -11.32 13.93
CA GLY A 22 -6.30 -10.28 14.92
C GLY A 22 -5.86 -8.87 14.50
N PHE A 23 -5.80 -8.59 13.21
CA PHE A 23 -5.51 -7.22 12.72
C PHE A 23 -6.68 -6.29 13.07
N ASP A 24 -6.36 -5.06 13.44
CA ASP A 24 -7.29 -4.01 13.82
C ASP A 24 -7.86 -3.20 12.62
N TYR A 25 -7.41 -3.50 11.41
CA TYR A 25 -7.90 -2.93 10.16
C TYR A 25 -8.78 -3.92 9.39
N ALA A 26 -9.68 -3.41 8.57
CA ALA A 26 -10.53 -4.23 7.72
C ALA A 26 -9.74 -4.88 6.57
N LEU A 27 -10.14 -6.11 6.18
CA LEU A 27 -9.66 -6.68 4.92
C LEU A 27 -10.08 -5.73 3.78
N PRO A 28 -9.14 -5.30 2.93
CA PRO A 28 -9.47 -4.40 1.83
C PRO A 28 -10.37 -5.09 0.79
N ASP A 29 -11.05 -4.29 -0.03
CA ASP A 29 -11.83 -4.80 -1.15
C ASP A 29 -10.90 -5.40 -2.22
N LEU A 30 -10.91 -6.71 -2.34
CA LEU A 30 -10.08 -7.44 -3.29
C LEU A 30 -10.58 -7.34 -4.75
N ALA A 31 -11.78 -6.80 -4.96
CA ALA A 31 -12.29 -6.50 -6.31
C ALA A 31 -11.68 -5.21 -6.88
N ASP A 32 -11.09 -4.37 -6.04
CA ASP A 32 -10.45 -3.13 -6.50
C ASP A 32 -9.30 -3.44 -7.48
N PRO A 33 -9.29 -2.84 -8.69
CA PRO A 33 -8.25 -3.04 -9.69
C PRO A 33 -6.85 -2.59 -9.25
N ILE A 34 -6.73 -1.87 -8.13
CA ILE A 34 -5.44 -1.54 -7.52
C ILE A 34 -4.67 -2.79 -7.07
N PHE A 35 -5.36 -3.92 -6.82
CA PHE A 35 -4.74 -5.21 -6.54
C PHE A 35 -4.25 -5.88 -7.81
N VAL A 36 -2.95 -5.80 -8.06
CA VAL A 36 -2.29 -6.29 -9.29
C VAL A 36 -1.83 -7.75 -9.21
N SER A 37 -1.77 -8.32 -8.02
CA SER A 37 -1.48 -9.73 -7.81
C SER A 37 -2.23 -10.24 -6.59
N LYS A 38 -2.95 -11.33 -6.78
CA LYS A 38 -3.71 -12.00 -5.72
C LYS A 38 -3.46 -13.49 -5.84
N LEU A 39 -2.68 -14.06 -4.92
CA LEU A 39 -2.29 -15.45 -4.93
C LEU A 39 -2.71 -16.13 -3.64
N VAL A 40 -3.15 -17.38 -3.74
CA VAL A 40 -3.46 -18.24 -2.62
C VAL A 40 -2.61 -19.50 -2.66
N LEU A 41 -2.24 -20.00 -1.50
CA LEU A 41 -1.57 -21.26 -1.30
C LEU A 41 -2.57 -22.28 -0.74
N GLU A 42 -2.80 -23.33 -1.48
CA GLU A 42 -3.57 -24.50 -1.04
C GLU A 42 -2.64 -25.56 -0.49
N ASP A 43 -3.02 -26.13 0.64
CA ASP A 43 -2.43 -27.34 1.15
C ASP A 43 -3.49 -28.46 1.08
N GLY A 44 -3.21 -29.46 0.27
CA GLY A 44 -4.03 -30.66 0.17
C GLY A 44 -3.38 -31.75 1.01
N ASP A 45 -4.17 -32.44 1.79
CA ASP A 45 -3.74 -33.66 2.49
C ASP A 45 -3.20 -34.68 1.49
N SER A 46 -1.88 -34.80 1.45
CA SER A 46 -1.19 -35.77 0.57
C SER A 46 -1.15 -37.19 1.17
N GLY A 47 -2.12 -37.57 2.01
CA GLY A 47 -2.00 -38.87 2.63
C GLY A 47 -3.17 -39.34 3.51
N GLY A 48 -4.27 -39.67 2.90
CA GLY A 48 -5.34 -40.38 3.61
C GLY A 48 -6.58 -40.54 2.73
N ALA A 49 -7.18 -41.70 2.72
CA ALA A 49 -8.40 -42.05 1.97
C ALA A 49 -9.64 -41.31 2.50
N GLY A 50 -9.63 -39.99 2.38
CA GLY A 50 -10.75 -39.10 2.70
C GLY A 50 -10.82 -38.01 1.66
N ASN A 51 -12.03 -37.58 1.29
CA ASN A 51 -12.30 -36.44 0.41
C ASN A 51 -11.73 -35.12 1.00
N GLY A 52 -10.41 -35.01 1.16
CA GLY A 52 -9.72 -33.84 1.67
C GLY A 52 -9.83 -32.70 0.67
N ALA A 53 -10.85 -31.84 0.87
CA ALA A 53 -10.93 -30.58 0.15
C ALA A 53 -9.64 -29.80 0.40
N SER A 54 -8.99 -29.37 -0.67
CA SER A 54 -7.84 -28.48 -0.61
C SER A 54 -8.18 -27.23 0.23
N LYS A 55 -7.37 -26.95 1.24
CA LYS A 55 -7.59 -25.81 2.15
C LYS A 55 -6.61 -24.69 1.82
N ILE A 56 -7.14 -23.48 1.72
CA ILE A 56 -6.28 -22.28 1.62
C ILE A 56 -5.63 -22.05 2.99
N VAL A 57 -4.29 -22.00 3.01
CA VAL A 57 -3.49 -21.83 4.23
C VAL A 57 -2.69 -20.53 4.24
N MET A 58 -2.49 -19.89 3.10
CA MET A 58 -1.86 -18.58 2.98
C MET A 58 -2.43 -17.83 1.80
N ALA A 59 -2.33 -16.49 1.84
CA ALA A 59 -2.57 -15.62 0.71
C ALA A 59 -1.49 -14.54 0.62
N SER A 60 -1.16 -14.14 -0.61
CA SER A 60 -0.31 -13.00 -0.91
C SER A 60 -1.08 -12.03 -1.79
N LEU A 61 -1.26 -10.82 -1.30
CA LEU A 61 -2.03 -9.78 -1.96
C LEU A 61 -1.11 -8.58 -2.19
N ALA A 62 -0.95 -8.16 -3.44
CA ALA A 62 -0.13 -7.02 -3.79
C ALA A 62 -0.98 -5.93 -4.44
N ARG A 63 -0.96 -4.74 -3.84
CA ARG A 63 -1.64 -3.56 -4.35
C ARG A 63 -0.64 -2.53 -4.86
N LEU A 64 -1.08 -1.70 -5.80
CA LEU A 64 -0.31 -0.55 -6.24
C LEU A 64 -0.33 0.54 -5.16
N THR A 65 0.84 1.10 -4.91
CA THR A 65 1.03 2.35 -4.18
C THR A 65 1.99 3.21 -4.99
N CYS A 66 2.08 4.51 -4.70
CA CYS A 66 3.06 5.36 -5.36
C CYS A 66 4.01 6.02 -4.38
N GLU A 67 5.23 6.24 -4.82
CA GLU A 67 6.22 7.06 -4.13
C GLU A 67 6.31 8.42 -4.80
N MET A 68 6.18 9.49 -4.01
CA MET A 68 6.28 10.86 -4.50
C MET A 68 7.65 11.46 -4.19
N TYR A 69 8.25 12.07 -5.20
CA TYR A 69 9.49 12.83 -5.09
C TYR A 69 9.18 14.32 -5.30
N LEU A 70 9.76 15.17 -4.46
CA LEU A 70 9.69 16.61 -4.60
C LEU A 70 11.06 17.17 -4.98
N LEU A 71 11.14 17.79 -6.13
CA LEU A 71 12.31 18.54 -6.58
C LEU A 71 12.00 20.03 -6.53
N VAL A 72 12.82 20.80 -5.84
CA VAL A 72 12.63 22.24 -5.67
C VAL A 72 13.91 22.97 -6.04
N ASP A 73 13.84 23.92 -6.96
CA ASP A 73 14.94 24.87 -7.17
C ASP A 73 15.02 25.83 -5.97
N PRO A 74 16.08 25.76 -5.16
CA PRO A 74 16.22 26.62 -3.97
C PRO A 74 16.37 28.10 -4.29
N LYS A 75 16.71 28.44 -5.54
CA LYS A 75 16.90 29.80 -6.02
C LYS A 75 15.65 30.41 -6.67
N ALA A 76 14.62 29.61 -6.95
CA ALA A 76 13.40 30.06 -7.62
C ALA A 76 12.45 30.81 -6.67
N GLY A 77 12.67 32.08 -6.49
CA GLY A 77 11.80 32.97 -5.71
C GLY A 77 12.03 32.92 -4.19
N THR A 78 11.19 33.62 -3.48
CA THR A 78 11.20 33.68 -2.00
C THR A 78 10.69 32.39 -1.36
N PRO A 79 10.97 32.13 -0.08
CA PRO A 79 10.40 31.00 0.64
C PRO A 79 8.87 30.94 0.61
N ARG A 80 8.20 32.09 0.66
CA ARG A 80 6.74 32.21 0.59
C ARG A 80 6.19 31.80 -0.76
N GLU A 81 6.82 32.25 -1.84
CA GLU A 81 6.45 31.87 -3.20
C GLU A 81 6.68 30.38 -3.47
N ARG A 82 7.80 29.83 -3.01
CA ARG A 82 8.06 28.39 -3.12
C ARG A 82 6.99 27.57 -2.36
N TYR A 83 6.56 28.05 -1.22
CA TYR A 83 5.49 27.37 -0.47
C TYR A 83 4.14 27.43 -1.20
N ALA A 84 3.78 28.58 -1.77
CA ALA A 84 2.55 28.71 -2.57
C ALA A 84 2.57 27.77 -3.79
N ARG A 85 3.70 27.68 -4.47
CA ARG A 85 3.89 26.74 -5.61
C ARG A 85 3.81 25.28 -5.19
N LEU A 86 4.34 24.95 -3.99
CA LEU A 86 4.21 23.59 -3.42
C LEU A 86 2.76 23.21 -3.20
N LEU A 87 1.94 24.12 -2.65
CA LEU A 87 0.51 23.88 -2.44
C LEU A 87 -0.20 23.58 -3.75
N GLU A 88 0.08 24.34 -4.79
CA GLU A 88 -0.52 24.13 -6.11
C GLU A 88 -0.07 22.81 -6.74
N LEU A 89 1.23 22.51 -6.68
CA LEU A 89 1.79 21.27 -7.22
C LEU A 89 1.21 20.05 -6.49
N GLN A 90 1.07 20.12 -5.17
CA GLN A 90 0.49 19.03 -4.39
C GLN A 90 -0.98 18.81 -4.72
N ARG A 91 -1.76 19.87 -4.89
CA ARG A 91 -3.17 19.77 -5.29
C ARG A 91 -3.31 19.09 -6.64
N ALA A 92 -2.54 19.53 -7.62
CA ALA A 92 -2.52 18.97 -8.96
C ALA A 92 -2.05 17.50 -8.97
N GLY A 93 -0.98 17.19 -8.23
CA GLY A 93 -0.46 15.84 -8.10
C GLY A 93 -1.48 14.88 -7.46
N ALA A 94 -2.15 15.30 -6.38
CA ALA A 94 -3.19 14.49 -5.77
C ALA A 94 -4.39 14.24 -6.70
N ALA A 95 -4.76 15.21 -7.53
CA ALA A 95 -5.82 15.03 -8.53
C ALA A 95 -5.39 14.05 -9.64
N ASP A 96 -4.15 14.14 -10.13
CA ASP A 96 -3.62 13.24 -11.14
C ASP A 96 -3.52 11.80 -10.64
N LEU A 97 -3.05 11.60 -9.40
CA LEU A 97 -2.96 10.26 -8.78
C LEU A 97 -4.34 9.61 -8.62
N ARG A 98 -5.34 10.37 -8.14
CA ARG A 98 -6.73 9.87 -8.06
C ARG A 98 -7.29 9.52 -9.43
N ALA A 99 -7.03 10.32 -10.45
CA ALA A 99 -7.48 10.03 -11.82
C ALA A 99 -6.83 8.75 -12.37
N ARG A 100 -5.69 8.33 -11.85
CA ARG A 100 -5.02 7.05 -12.16
C ARG A 100 -5.50 5.89 -11.28
N GLY A 101 -6.47 6.11 -10.40
CA GLY A 101 -7.01 5.07 -9.52
C GLY A 101 -6.16 4.78 -8.28
N LEU A 102 -5.20 5.64 -7.94
CA LEU A 102 -4.41 5.50 -6.73
C LEU A 102 -5.12 6.19 -5.55
N ASP A 103 -5.14 5.54 -4.41
CA ASP A 103 -5.83 5.99 -3.19
C ASP A 103 -4.88 6.53 -2.12
N ASP A 104 -3.58 6.22 -2.24
CA ASP A 104 -2.53 6.73 -1.36
C ASP A 104 -1.23 7.07 -2.09
N ALA A 105 -0.38 7.82 -1.40
CA ALA A 105 0.96 8.16 -1.85
C ALA A 105 1.92 8.18 -0.66
N HIS A 106 3.13 7.72 -0.87
CA HIS A 106 4.19 7.67 0.13
C HIS A 106 5.32 8.64 -0.22
N ALA A 107 5.93 9.22 0.80
CA ALA A 107 7.14 10.01 0.66
C ALA A 107 8.19 9.56 1.68
N TRP A 108 9.34 9.13 1.20
CA TRP A 108 10.44 8.68 2.06
C TRP A 108 11.42 9.83 2.27
N LEU A 109 11.37 10.45 3.43
CA LEU A 109 12.20 11.61 3.76
C LEU A 109 13.45 11.17 4.51
N PRO A 110 14.65 11.56 4.05
CA PRO A 110 15.84 11.42 4.87
C PRO A 110 15.68 12.12 6.22
N PRO A 111 16.19 11.57 7.33
CA PRO A 111 15.97 12.11 8.66
C PRO A 111 16.25 13.62 8.82
N PRO A 112 17.33 14.20 8.23
CA PRO A 112 17.56 15.65 8.29
C PRO A 112 16.47 16.47 7.61
N ILE A 113 15.89 15.96 6.52
CA ILE A 113 14.78 16.61 5.80
C ILE A 113 13.49 16.46 6.59
N ALA A 114 13.19 15.27 7.08
CA ALA A 114 12.01 15.02 7.92
C ALA A 114 11.96 15.96 9.14
N LYS A 115 13.10 16.16 9.81
CA LYS A 115 13.22 17.08 10.96
C LYS A 115 12.87 18.53 10.60
N ARG A 116 13.22 19.00 9.40
CA ARG A 116 13.02 20.39 8.98
C ARG A 116 11.68 20.62 8.27
N PHE A 117 11.23 19.64 7.52
CA PHE A 117 10.11 19.77 6.60
C PHE A 117 8.86 18.97 7.03
N GLY A 118 9.00 18.01 7.94
CA GLY A 118 7.92 17.11 8.36
C GLY A 118 6.67 17.85 8.84
N ARG A 119 6.81 18.83 9.73
CA ARG A 119 5.67 19.65 10.21
C ARG A 119 4.91 20.36 9.10
N ARG A 120 5.59 20.74 8.01
CA ARG A 120 4.93 21.35 6.84
C ARG A 120 4.14 20.33 6.06
N LEU A 121 4.67 19.11 5.91
CA LEU A 121 3.95 18.01 5.29
C LEU A 121 2.69 17.65 6.09
N GLU A 122 2.81 17.54 7.40
CA GLU A 122 1.67 17.30 8.29
C GLU A 122 0.60 18.38 8.12
N GLY A 123 1.01 19.67 8.04
CA GLY A 123 0.12 20.78 7.72
C GLY A 123 -0.51 20.72 6.32
N LEU A 124 0.01 19.90 5.42
CA LEU A 124 -0.51 19.62 4.08
C LEU A 124 -1.37 18.34 4.01
N GLY A 125 -1.64 17.72 5.17
CA GLY A 125 -2.46 16.51 5.26
C GLY A 125 -1.68 15.20 5.12
N TRP A 126 -0.34 15.25 5.08
CA TRP A 126 0.46 14.04 5.17
C TRP A 126 0.49 13.54 6.61
N ILE A 127 0.42 12.25 6.78
CA ILE A 127 0.47 11.60 8.08
C ILE A 127 1.85 10.96 8.23
N ARG A 128 2.51 11.24 9.34
CA ARG A 128 3.72 10.52 9.70
C ARG A 128 3.31 9.13 10.19
N ASP A 129 3.78 8.11 9.50
CA ASP A 129 3.41 6.73 9.78
C ASP A 129 4.48 6.04 10.63
N ASP A 130 4.42 6.30 11.93
CA ASP A 130 5.32 5.67 12.91
C ASP A 130 4.80 4.30 13.40
N ALA A 131 3.58 3.90 12.99
CA ALA A 131 2.97 2.63 13.38
C ALA A 131 3.50 1.44 12.59
N TRP A 132 4.13 1.70 11.43
CA TRP A 132 4.59 0.67 10.52
C TRP A 132 6.11 0.66 10.38
N THR A 133 6.69 -0.54 10.34
CA THR A 133 8.11 -0.71 9.99
C THR A 133 8.19 -1.13 8.53
N PRO A 134 8.71 -0.27 7.64
CA PRO A 134 8.78 -0.58 6.21
C PRO A 134 9.84 -1.64 5.92
N TYR A 135 9.50 -2.61 5.08
CA TYR A 135 10.42 -3.57 4.49
C TYR A 135 10.40 -3.41 2.97
N CYS A 136 11.56 -3.44 2.36
CA CYS A 136 11.71 -3.33 0.91
C CYS A 136 12.47 -4.54 0.36
N LYS A 137 11.96 -5.11 -0.74
CA LYS A 137 12.65 -6.16 -1.51
C LYS A 137 12.82 -5.69 -2.94
N ARG A 138 14.06 -5.72 -3.44
CA ARG A 138 14.31 -5.54 -4.87
C ARG A 138 13.90 -6.80 -5.63
N LEU A 139 13.18 -6.62 -6.73
CA LEU A 139 12.69 -7.72 -7.58
C LEU A 139 13.55 -7.91 -8.84
N ARG A 140 14.63 -7.11 -8.98
CA ARG A 140 15.61 -7.20 -10.07
C ARG A 140 16.99 -7.52 -9.52
#